data_bffbbd98ac778166191d35b79026f9ab
#
_entry.id   bffbbd98ac778166191d35b79026f9ab
#
_cell.length_a   1.000
_cell.length_b   1.000
_cell.length_c   1.000
_cell.angle_alpha   90.00
_cell.angle_beta   90.00
_cell.angle_gamma   90.00
#
_symmetry.space_group_name_H-M   'P 1'
#
loop_
_entity.id
_entity.type
_entity.pdbx_description
1 polymer ?
#
loop_
_entity_poly.entity_id
_entity_poly.type
_entity_poly.pdbx_seq_one_letter_code
_entity_poly.pdbx_strand_id
1 'polypeptide(L)'
;MPKKTVRTSQQQGTLDKKSDLCKIFVENVRSFPEVRKILLSRLGDSARLWTVIEAPPFEQSIRNRIYAEQLKVLSMTELPVLDFRVVNLNEYDTEERELIVPDNAQVLYVRTAF
;
A
#
# COMPACT_ATOMS: atom_id res chain seq x y z
N MET A 1 0.39 -24.65 28.14
CA MET A 1 1.15 -23.47 27.76
C MET A 1 1.51 -23.44 26.28
N PRO A 2 2.14 -24.51 25.78
CA PRO A 2 2.50 -24.50 24.36
C PRO A 2 1.33 -24.26 23.41
N LYS A 3 0.16 -24.77 23.76
CA LYS A 3 -1.02 -24.62 22.91
C LYS A 3 -1.44 -23.16 22.73
N LYS A 4 -1.41 -22.39 23.82
CA LYS A 4 -1.75 -20.97 23.74
C LYS A 4 -0.74 -20.22 22.87
N THR A 5 0.52 -20.53 23.03
CA THR A 5 1.59 -19.91 22.27
C THR A 5 1.41 -20.20 20.79
N VAL A 6 1.13 -21.47 20.44
CA VAL A 6 0.92 -21.86 19.05
C VAL A 6 -0.28 -21.13 18.44
N ARG A 7 -1.38 -21.06 19.19
CA ARG A 7 -2.59 -20.39 18.71
C ARG A 7 -2.35 -18.91 18.48
N THR A 8 -1.66 -18.27 19.42
CA THR A 8 -1.31 -16.86 19.31
C THR A 8 -0.40 -16.63 18.11
N SER A 9 0.55 -17.54 17.90
CA SER A 9 1.45 -17.46 16.78
C SER A 9 0.71 -17.53 15.45
N GLN A 10 -0.31 -18.35 15.34
CA GLN A 10 -1.10 -18.46 14.12
C GLN A 10 -1.83 -17.15 13.82
N GLN A 11 -2.42 -16.53 14.84
CA GLN A 11 -3.10 -15.25 14.66
C GLN A 11 -2.10 -14.15 14.30
N GLN A 12 -0.97 -14.12 14.99
CA GLN A 12 0.09 -13.18 14.69
C GLN A 12 0.67 -13.45 13.31
N GLY A 13 0.77 -14.72 12.93
CA GLY A 13 1.26 -15.09 11.62
C GLY A 13 0.40 -14.51 10.49
N THR A 14 -0.94 -14.50 10.66
CA THR A 14 -1.83 -13.90 9.66
C THR A 14 -1.62 -12.39 9.60
N LEU A 15 -1.54 -11.72 10.75
CA LEU A 15 -1.30 -10.28 10.81
C LEU A 15 0.10 -9.95 10.28
N ASP A 16 1.09 -10.74 10.67
CA ASP A 16 2.47 -10.56 10.22
C ASP A 16 2.58 -10.75 8.72
N LYS A 17 1.85 -11.70 8.17
CA LYS A 17 1.87 -11.95 6.73
C LYS A 17 1.34 -10.73 5.97
N LYS A 18 0.23 -10.14 6.43
CA LYS A 18 -0.31 -8.93 5.84
C LYS A 18 0.68 -7.79 5.95
N SER A 19 1.30 -7.62 7.12
CA SER A 19 2.31 -6.61 7.36
C SER A 19 3.54 -6.83 6.48
N ASP A 20 3.96 -8.10 6.35
CA ASP A 20 5.10 -8.44 5.50
C ASP A 20 4.82 -8.14 4.03
N LEU A 21 3.60 -8.43 3.57
CA LEU A 21 3.21 -8.12 2.19
C LEU A 21 3.24 -6.62 1.94
N CYS A 22 2.78 -5.82 2.90
CA CYS A 22 2.85 -4.37 2.81
C CYS A 22 4.30 -3.89 2.74
N LYS A 23 5.19 -4.46 3.56
CA LYS A 23 6.61 -4.11 3.56
C LYS A 23 7.26 -4.45 2.22
N ILE A 24 6.96 -5.61 1.66
CA ILE A 24 7.49 -6.03 0.37
C ILE A 24 7.05 -5.04 -0.71
N PHE A 25 5.77 -4.69 -0.73
CA PHE A 25 5.26 -3.73 -1.69
C PHE A 25 5.96 -2.38 -1.57
N VAL A 26 6.07 -1.86 -0.35
CA VAL A 26 6.72 -0.58 -0.08
C VAL A 26 8.16 -0.61 -0.55
N GLU A 27 8.91 -1.66 -0.20
CA GLU A 27 10.32 -1.78 -0.59
C GLU A 27 10.49 -1.79 -2.10
N ASN A 28 9.56 -2.41 -2.82
CA ASN A 28 9.66 -2.53 -4.26
C ASN A 28 9.26 -1.26 -5.00
N VAL A 29 8.28 -0.50 -4.49
CA VAL A 29 7.79 0.68 -5.20
C VAL A 29 8.41 1.98 -4.72
N ARG A 30 9.00 2.02 -3.53
CA ARG A 30 9.60 3.26 -3.01
C ARG A 30 10.76 3.76 -3.86
N SER A 31 11.38 2.88 -4.61
CA SER A 31 12.50 3.25 -5.49
C SER A 31 12.05 4.00 -6.74
N PHE A 32 10.77 3.95 -7.07
CA PHE A 32 10.26 4.70 -8.22
C PHE A 32 10.22 6.19 -7.86
N PRO A 33 10.90 7.07 -8.64
CA PRO A 33 10.98 8.49 -8.28
C PRO A 33 9.62 9.19 -8.16
N GLU A 34 8.63 8.70 -8.88
CA GLU A 34 7.29 9.29 -8.91
C GLU A 34 6.50 9.00 -7.63
N VAL A 35 6.91 8.00 -6.86
CA VAL A 35 6.18 7.63 -5.62
C VAL A 35 6.52 8.62 -4.53
N ARG A 36 5.50 9.31 -4.02
CA ARG A 36 5.65 10.33 -2.98
C ARG A 36 5.35 9.81 -1.59
N LYS A 37 4.32 8.99 -1.45
CA LYS A 37 4.02 8.36 -0.18
C LYS A 37 3.15 7.14 -0.38
N ILE A 38 3.15 6.27 0.63
CA ILE A 38 2.35 5.05 0.65
C ILE A 38 1.66 5.02 2.00
N LEU A 39 0.35 4.78 1.99
CA LEU A 39 -0.47 4.79 3.19
C LEU A 39 -1.32 3.53 3.25
N LEU A 40 -1.71 3.18 4.46
CA LEU A 40 -2.54 2.01 4.72
C LEU A 40 -3.79 2.44 5.47
N SER A 41 -4.95 2.14 4.91
CA SER A 41 -6.22 2.32 5.62
C SER A 41 -6.84 0.94 5.85
N ARG A 42 -7.63 0.84 6.93
CA ARG A 42 -8.28 -0.42 7.29
C ARG A 42 -9.77 -0.27 7.16
N LEU A 43 -10.42 -1.30 6.60
CA LEU A 43 -11.85 -1.36 6.43
C LEU A 43 -12.29 -2.74 6.93
N GLY A 44 -12.67 -2.84 8.22
CA GLY A 44 -13.00 -4.12 8.82
C GLY A 44 -11.81 -5.08 8.75
N ASP A 45 -12.01 -6.23 8.17
CA ASP A 45 -10.97 -7.25 8.04
C ASP A 45 -10.03 -7.03 6.85
N SER A 46 -10.37 -6.08 5.98
CA SER A 46 -9.55 -5.79 4.81
C SER A 46 -8.72 -4.54 5.03
N ALA A 47 -7.74 -4.35 4.16
CA ALA A 47 -6.87 -3.19 4.19
C ALA A 47 -6.68 -2.67 2.78
N ARG A 48 -6.48 -1.37 2.65
CA ARG A 48 -6.25 -0.72 1.38
C ARG A 48 -4.92 0.02 1.42
N LEU A 49 -4.07 -0.27 0.45
CA LEU A 49 -2.79 0.43 0.27
C LEU A 49 -2.97 1.53 -0.78
N TRP A 50 -2.63 2.73 -0.38
CA TRP A 50 -2.69 3.91 -1.23
C TRP A 50 -1.28 4.28 -1.66
N THR A 51 -1.00 4.22 -2.95
CA THR A 51 0.27 4.67 -3.51
C THR A 51 0.03 6.02 -4.16
N VAL A 52 0.58 7.06 -3.56
CA VAL A 52 0.43 8.43 -4.02
C VAL A 52 1.65 8.79 -4.87
N ILE A 53 1.41 9.16 -6.11
CA ILE A 53 2.47 9.47 -7.07
C ILE A 53 2.31 10.90 -7.59
N GLU A 54 3.40 11.43 -8.14
CA GLU A 54 3.39 12.64 -8.95
C GLU A 54 4.03 12.31 -10.29
N ALA A 55 3.21 12.28 -11.31
CA ALA A 55 3.62 11.96 -12.69
C ALA A 55 2.80 12.83 -13.64
N PRO A 56 3.17 12.94 -14.90
CA PRO A 56 2.31 13.64 -15.86
C PRO A 56 0.91 13.06 -15.83
N PRO A 57 -0.13 13.91 -15.92
CA PRO A 57 -1.52 13.44 -15.83
C PRO A 57 -1.81 12.36 -16.87
N PHE A 58 -2.50 11.30 -16.42
CA PHE A 58 -2.96 10.20 -17.26
C PHE A 58 -1.84 9.37 -17.91
N GLU A 59 -0.62 9.51 -17.44
CA GLU A 59 0.46 8.66 -17.89
C GLU A 59 0.32 7.26 -17.30
N GLN A 60 0.39 6.24 -18.14
CA GLN A 60 0.17 4.87 -17.74
C GLN A 60 1.46 4.10 -17.39
N SER A 61 2.62 4.60 -17.82
CA SER A 61 3.86 3.86 -17.64
C SER A 61 4.17 3.60 -16.15
N ILE A 62 4.07 4.62 -15.30
CA ILE A 62 4.33 4.44 -13.88
C ILE A 62 3.24 3.59 -13.22
N ARG A 63 1.98 3.78 -13.62
CA ARG A 63 0.87 2.96 -13.10
C ARG A 63 1.08 1.49 -13.42
N ASN A 64 1.50 1.18 -14.64
CA ASN A 64 1.74 -0.21 -15.05
C ASN A 64 2.88 -0.84 -14.25
N ARG A 65 3.92 -0.07 -13.95
CA ARG A 65 5.03 -0.56 -13.12
C ARG A 65 4.56 -0.86 -11.69
N ILE A 66 3.73 0.02 -11.13
CA ILE A 66 3.17 -0.20 -9.80
C ILE A 66 2.23 -1.40 -9.81
N TYR A 67 1.38 -1.52 -10.83
CA TYR A 67 0.47 -2.67 -10.95
C TYR A 67 1.22 -4.00 -11.03
N ALA A 68 2.37 -4.02 -11.70
CA ALA A 68 3.20 -5.21 -11.75
C ALA A 68 3.68 -5.62 -10.35
N GLU A 69 4.05 -4.66 -9.51
CA GLU A 69 4.45 -4.94 -8.14
C GLU A 69 3.26 -5.38 -7.29
N GLN A 70 2.08 -4.80 -7.52
CA GLN A 70 0.85 -5.24 -6.84
C GLN A 70 0.56 -6.71 -7.15
N LEU A 71 0.68 -7.10 -8.41
CA LEU A 71 0.44 -8.48 -8.83
C LEU A 71 1.41 -9.45 -8.18
N LYS A 72 2.68 -9.06 -8.05
CA LYS A 72 3.68 -9.88 -7.36
C LYS A 72 3.27 -10.13 -5.91
N VAL A 73 2.84 -9.10 -5.22
CA VAL A 73 2.42 -9.22 -3.82
C VAL A 73 1.15 -10.07 -3.71
N LEU A 74 0.18 -9.84 -4.58
CA LEU A 74 -1.06 -10.61 -4.57
C LEU A 74 -0.83 -12.08 -4.86
N SER A 75 0.21 -12.41 -5.65
CA SER A 75 0.54 -13.81 -5.94
C SER A 75 1.14 -14.54 -4.75
N MET A 76 1.55 -13.81 -3.71
CA MET A 76 2.15 -14.41 -2.50
C MET A 76 1.10 -14.83 -1.48
N THR A 77 -0.18 -14.58 -1.75
CA THR A 77 -1.25 -14.94 -0.82
C THR A 77 -2.48 -15.39 -1.60
N GLU A 78 -3.22 -16.32 -1.00
CA GLU A 78 -4.48 -16.79 -1.57
C GLU A 78 -5.67 -15.95 -1.08
N LEU A 79 -5.45 -15.13 -0.05
CA LEU A 79 -6.53 -14.35 0.56
C LEU A 79 -6.52 -12.94 -0.01
N PRO A 80 -7.65 -12.46 -0.55
CA PRO A 80 -7.74 -11.08 -1.04
C PRO A 80 -7.90 -10.11 0.13
N VAL A 81 -6.85 -9.99 0.95
CA VAL A 81 -6.89 -9.15 2.15
C VAL A 81 -6.39 -7.74 1.91
N LEU A 82 -5.81 -7.49 0.74
CA LEU A 82 -5.28 -6.19 0.38
C LEU A 82 -5.95 -5.67 -0.89
N ASP A 83 -6.42 -4.44 -0.83
CA ASP A 83 -6.86 -3.68 -1.99
C ASP A 83 -5.80 -2.61 -2.27
N PHE A 84 -5.54 -2.33 -3.54
CA PHE A 84 -4.53 -1.37 -3.93
C PHE A 84 -5.16 -0.21 -4.68
N ARG A 85 -4.73 1.01 -4.36
CA ARG A 85 -5.15 2.23 -5.05
C ARG A 85 -3.93 3.04 -5.43
N VAL A 86 -3.92 3.58 -6.64
CA VAL A 86 -2.89 4.49 -7.10
C VAL A 86 -3.54 5.85 -7.32
N VAL A 87 -2.96 6.87 -6.72
CA VAL A 87 -3.46 8.25 -6.83
C VAL A 87 -2.34 9.10 -7.41
N ASN A 88 -2.59 9.69 -8.57
CA ASN A 88 -1.66 10.65 -9.15
C ASN A 88 -2.11 12.06 -8.78
N LEU A 89 -1.31 12.75 -7.97
CA LEU A 89 -1.66 14.08 -7.47
C LEU A 89 -1.88 15.08 -8.58
N ASN A 90 -1.20 14.92 -9.71
CA ASN A 90 -1.31 15.85 -10.82
C ASN A 90 -2.62 15.71 -11.61
N GLU A 91 -3.44 14.72 -11.28
CA GLU A 91 -4.78 14.56 -11.86
C GLU A 91 -5.86 15.21 -11.02
N TYR A 92 -5.50 15.87 -9.92
CA TYR A 92 -6.43 16.47 -8.96
C TYR A 92 -6.02 17.90 -8.63
N ASP A 93 -7.02 18.73 -8.33
CA ASP A 93 -6.78 20.08 -7.84
C ASP A 93 -6.20 20.05 -6.42
N THR A 94 -5.51 21.10 -6.02
CA THR A 94 -4.85 21.17 -4.73
C THR A 94 -5.80 20.87 -3.57
N GLU A 95 -7.01 21.41 -3.64
CA GLU A 95 -8.02 21.19 -2.59
C GLU A 95 -8.49 19.74 -2.53
N GLU A 96 -8.63 19.09 -3.68
CA GLU A 96 -9.07 17.72 -3.76
C GLU A 96 -8.03 16.75 -3.23
N ARG A 97 -6.75 17.10 -3.35
CA ARG A 97 -5.63 16.22 -2.94
C ARG A 97 -5.73 15.83 -1.48
N GLU A 98 -6.23 16.69 -0.63
CA GLU A 98 -6.34 16.43 0.81
C GLU A 98 -7.47 15.47 1.13
N LEU A 99 -8.45 15.32 0.23
CA LEU A 99 -9.64 14.53 0.48
C LEU A 99 -9.56 13.11 -0.10
N ILE A 100 -8.54 12.82 -0.89
CA ILE A 100 -8.46 11.54 -1.63
C ILE A 100 -8.19 10.36 -0.70
N VAL A 101 -7.29 10.54 0.27
CA VAL A 101 -6.89 9.50 1.20
C VAL A 101 -7.57 9.75 2.54
N PRO A 102 -8.12 8.69 3.19
CA PRO A 102 -8.74 8.87 4.50
C PRO A 102 -7.78 9.47 5.53
N ASP A 103 -8.29 10.33 6.40
CA ASP A 103 -7.49 11.00 7.41
C ASP A 103 -6.83 10.03 8.39
N ASN A 104 -7.48 8.89 8.63
CA ASN A 104 -6.99 7.89 9.57
C ASN A 104 -6.02 6.89 8.94
N ALA A 105 -5.60 7.12 7.71
CA ALA A 105 -4.65 6.22 7.05
C ALA A 105 -3.28 6.31 7.71
N GLN A 106 -2.66 5.15 7.90
CA GLN A 106 -1.33 5.05 8.45
C GLN A 106 -0.29 5.30 7.36
N VAL A 107 0.67 6.16 7.63
CA VAL A 107 1.74 6.45 6.67
C VAL A 107 2.80 5.36 6.79
N LEU A 108 3.05 4.65 5.69
CA LEU A 108 4.09 3.61 5.64
C LEU A 108 5.39 4.12 5.02
N TYR A 109 5.29 5.10 4.14
CA TYR A 109 6.45 5.66 3.47
C TYR A 109 6.14 7.09 3.02
N VAL A 110 7.09 7.97 3.23
CA VAL A 110 7.05 9.35 2.70
C VAL A 110 8.41 9.65 2.10
N ARG A 111 8.40 10.12 0.85
CA ARG A 111 9.63 10.60 0.23
C ARG A 111 9.87 12.02 0.71
N THR A 112 10.97 12.21 1.40
CA THR A 112 11.39 13.56 1.75
C THR A 112 11.92 14.23 0.49
N ALA A 113 11.46 15.44 0.25
CA ALA A 113 11.78 16.17 -0.95
C ALA A 113 13.28 16.48 -1.01
N PHE A 114 13.84 16.38 -2.12
CA PHE A 114 15.19 16.67 -2.59
C PHE A 114 16.06 15.53 -2.82
#